data_9b2ef6d759a259275c4833263c72eb1e
#
_entry.id   9b2ef6d759a259275c4833263c72eb1e
#
_cell.length_a   1.000
_cell.length_b   1.000
_cell.length_c   1.000
_cell.angle_alpha   90.00
_cell.angle_beta   90.00
_cell.angle_gamma   90.00
#
_symmetry.space_group_name_H-M   'P 1'
#
loop_
_entity.id
_entity.type
_entity.pdbx_description
1 polymer ?
#
loop_
_entity_poly.entity_id
_entity_poly.type
_entity_poly.pdbx_seq_one_letter_code
_entity_poly.pdbx_strand_id
1 'polypeptide(L)'
;MPHLHWPVVLFDLDGTLANSIDLVIASYRAAFATIGQSVERDVALRWIGETLRRTIDREAPGHGPEMETAYRAFYADHVDQIAGYPGMPELLASLNDAGAVTGVVTAKRREVALVTMRQAGVEGLIELVGAMEDTAAHKPDPEPLLAAAAKLDVAPENCVYVGDATHDVMAAKAAGMAVIAVTWGAGVEAELEALAPDAMVSDAAQLEHCLLN
;
A
#
# COMPACT_ATOMS: atom_id res chain seq x y z
N MET A 1 -30.13 -1.71 3.72
CA MET A 1 -28.86 -2.32 3.32
C MET A 1 -27.85 -1.19 3.17
N PRO A 2 -26.62 -1.30 3.64
CA PRO A 2 -25.61 -0.27 3.39
C PRO A 2 -25.51 -0.05 1.88
N HIS A 3 -25.37 1.19 1.46
CA HIS A 3 -25.27 1.54 0.06
C HIS A 3 -23.79 1.62 -0.30
N LEU A 4 -23.29 0.68 -1.12
CA LEU A 4 -21.92 0.76 -1.63
C LEU A 4 -21.78 1.99 -2.54
N HIS A 5 -20.82 2.86 -2.21
CA HIS A 5 -20.49 4.00 -3.06
C HIS A 5 -19.73 3.54 -4.32
N TRP A 6 -18.82 2.57 -4.13
CA TRP A 6 -18.07 1.91 -5.21
C TRP A 6 -18.19 0.39 -5.11
N PRO A 7 -18.53 -0.31 -6.21
CA PRO A 7 -18.62 -1.77 -6.20
C PRO A 7 -17.28 -2.47 -5.99
N VAL A 8 -16.16 -1.78 -6.28
CA VAL A 8 -14.80 -2.33 -6.12
C VAL A 8 -13.96 -1.38 -5.26
N VAL A 9 -13.38 -1.93 -4.20
CA VAL A 9 -12.48 -1.21 -3.28
C VAL A 9 -11.10 -1.85 -3.32
N LEU A 10 -10.13 -1.14 -3.86
CA LEU A 10 -8.74 -1.56 -3.90
C LEU A 10 -7.93 -0.85 -2.81
N PHE A 11 -7.02 -1.58 -2.19
CA PHE A 11 -6.21 -1.08 -1.07
C PHE A 11 -4.73 -1.21 -1.38
N ASP A 12 -3.93 -0.23 -0.95
CA ASP A 12 -2.52 -0.50 -0.70
C ASP A 12 -2.35 -1.38 0.54
N LEU A 13 -1.15 -1.88 0.77
CA LEU A 13 -0.85 -2.78 1.88
C LEU A 13 -0.09 -2.08 3.00
N ASP A 14 1.13 -1.59 2.69
CA ASP A 14 2.04 -0.99 3.68
C ASP A 14 1.58 0.41 4.07
N GLY A 15 1.30 0.64 5.35
CA GLY A 15 0.79 1.94 5.79
C GLY A 15 -0.72 2.12 5.62
N THR A 16 -1.40 1.19 4.94
CA THR A 16 -2.85 1.23 4.72
C THR A 16 -3.58 0.12 5.49
N LEU A 17 -3.34 -1.15 5.15
CA LEU A 17 -3.88 -2.31 5.87
C LEU A 17 -2.91 -2.84 6.93
N ALA A 18 -1.62 -2.82 6.63
CA ALA A 18 -0.55 -3.35 7.48
C ALA A 18 0.27 -2.22 8.10
N ASN A 19 0.40 -2.22 9.43
CA ASN A 19 1.29 -1.32 10.16
C ASN A 19 2.73 -1.84 10.07
N SER A 20 3.33 -1.70 8.91
CA SER A 20 4.66 -2.20 8.55
C SER A 20 5.72 -1.10 8.40
N ILE A 21 5.33 0.17 8.59
CA ILE A 21 6.17 1.35 8.32
C ILE A 21 7.51 1.29 9.06
N ASP A 22 7.49 1.00 10.36
CA ASP A 22 8.70 0.95 11.17
C ASP A 22 9.63 -0.19 10.75
N LEU A 23 9.08 -1.34 10.37
CA LEU A 23 9.87 -2.46 9.85
C LEU A 23 10.48 -2.15 8.48
N VAL A 24 9.73 -1.50 7.58
CA VAL A 24 10.24 -1.06 6.27
C VAL A 24 11.41 -0.10 6.47
N ILE A 25 11.29 0.90 7.36
CA ILE A 25 12.36 1.85 7.67
C ILE A 25 13.58 1.14 8.26
N ALA A 26 13.38 0.22 9.22
CA ALA A 26 14.45 -0.56 9.82
C ALA A 26 15.18 -1.44 8.78
N SER A 27 14.43 -2.00 7.83
CA SER A 27 14.99 -2.80 6.72
C SER A 27 15.83 -1.95 5.77
N TYR A 28 15.40 -0.71 5.45
CA TYR A 28 16.23 0.23 4.70
C TYR A 28 17.51 0.59 5.46
N ARG A 29 17.42 0.87 6.76
CA ARG A 29 18.60 1.15 7.60
C ARG A 29 19.59 -0.01 7.61
N ALA A 30 19.10 -1.25 7.72
CA ALA A 30 19.95 -2.44 7.62
C ALA A 30 20.63 -2.56 6.24
N ALA A 31 19.91 -2.27 5.17
CA ALA A 31 20.46 -2.27 3.81
C ALA A 31 21.56 -1.20 3.63
N PHE A 32 21.31 0.04 4.03
CA PHE A 32 22.27 1.14 3.91
C PHE A 32 23.50 0.96 4.81
N ALA A 33 23.35 0.29 5.96
CA ALA A 33 24.47 -0.05 6.84
C ALA A 33 25.50 -0.96 6.16
N THR A 34 25.14 -1.78 5.18
CA THR A 34 26.08 -2.64 4.44
C THR A 34 27.12 -1.82 3.65
N ILE A 35 26.75 -0.60 3.27
CA ILE A 35 27.62 0.33 2.54
C ILE A 35 28.17 1.46 3.44
N GLY A 36 28.04 1.32 4.77
CA GLY A 36 28.53 2.28 5.76
C GLY A 36 27.73 3.58 5.82
N GLN A 37 26.50 3.60 5.33
CA GLN A 37 25.61 4.76 5.36
C GLN A 37 24.50 4.61 6.41
N SER A 38 24.02 5.74 6.93
CA SER A 38 22.84 5.83 7.78
C SER A 38 21.69 6.49 7.03
N VAL A 39 20.45 6.12 7.37
CA VAL A 39 19.24 6.70 6.79
C VAL A 39 18.37 7.27 7.91
N GLU A 40 18.08 8.56 7.78
CA GLU A 40 17.14 9.24 8.67
C GLU A 40 15.70 8.76 8.42
N ARG A 41 14.88 8.78 9.51
CA ARG A 41 13.50 8.31 9.42
C ARG A 41 12.69 9.03 8.34
N ASP A 42 12.77 10.36 8.33
CA ASP A 42 12.00 11.20 7.41
C ASP A 42 12.37 11.00 5.95
N VAL A 43 13.62 10.59 5.69
CA VAL A 43 14.09 10.23 4.35
C VAL A 43 13.49 8.89 3.93
N ALA A 44 13.57 7.88 4.81
CA ALA A 44 13.04 6.55 4.51
C ALA A 44 11.51 6.52 4.37
N LEU A 45 10.78 7.35 5.11
CA LEU A 45 9.33 7.50 4.99
C LEU A 45 8.90 7.86 3.57
N ARG A 46 9.65 8.72 2.88
CA ARG A 46 9.34 9.15 1.50
C ARG A 46 9.52 8.06 0.45
N TRP A 47 10.18 6.96 0.81
CA TRP A 47 10.42 5.82 -0.07
C TRP A 47 9.32 4.75 0.02
N ILE A 48 8.46 4.85 1.03
CA ILE A 48 7.35 3.91 1.22
C ILE A 48 6.33 4.11 0.11
N GLY A 49 5.85 3.00 -0.47
CA GLY A 49 5.01 2.99 -1.67
C GLY A 49 5.79 2.84 -2.98
N GLU A 50 7.12 3.05 -2.98
CA GLU A 50 7.99 2.72 -4.11
C GLU A 50 8.47 1.26 -4.06
N THR A 51 8.91 0.73 -5.21
CA THR A 51 9.59 -0.57 -5.22
C THR A 51 10.99 -0.46 -4.62
N LEU A 52 11.39 -1.47 -3.84
CA LEU A 52 12.72 -1.54 -3.21
C LEU A 52 13.86 -1.28 -4.21
N ARG A 53 13.77 -1.90 -5.39
CA ARG A 53 14.79 -1.76 -6.43
C ARG A 53 14.93 -0.32 -6.91
N ARG A 54 13.81 0.35 -7.19
CA ARG A 54 13.81 1.75 -7.65
C ARG A 54 14.46 2.68 -6.63
N THR A 55 14.11 2.49 -5.36
CA THR A 55 14.70 3.27 -4.26
C THR A 55 16.21 3.05 -4.18
N ILE A 56 16.67 1.80 -4.17
CA ILE A 56 18.11 1.50 -4.05
C ILE A 56 18.88 2.03 -5.28
N ASP A 57 18.37 1.83 -6.48
CA ASP A 57 19.06 2.29 -7.71
C ASP A 57 19.21 3.83 -7.75
N ARG A 58 18.26 4.57 -7.15
CA ARG A 58 18.31 6.03 -7.05
C ARG A 58 19.24 6.50 -5.93
N GLU A 59 19.11 5.93 -4.73
CA GLU A 59 19.77 6.43 -3.52
C GLU A 59 21.19 5.86 -3.34
N ALA A 60 21.46 4.66 -3.86
CA ALA A 60 22.75 3.96 -3.75
C ALA A 60 23.11 3.23 -5.05
N PRO A 61 23.34 3.95 -6.16
CA PRO A 61 23.59 3.33 -7.46
C PRO A 61 24.82 2.40 -7.42
N GLY A 62 24.66 1.21 -7.98
CA GLY A 62 25.70 0.17 -8.02
C GLY A 62 25.70 -0.82 -6.86
N HIS A 63 24.91 -0.60 -5.80
CA HIS A 63 24.85 -1.46 -4.61
C HIS A 63 23.59 -2.34 -4.54
N GLY A 64 22.80 -2.38 -5.61
CA GLY A 64 21.49 -3.02 -5.64
C GLY A 64 21.43 -4.44 -5.07
N PRO A 65 22.22 -5.42 -5.58
CA PRO A 65 22.09 -6.81 -5.13
C PRO A 65 22.40 -7.03 -3.65
N GLU A 66 23.44 -6.35 -3.13
CA GLU A 66 23.84 -6.46 -1.73
C GLU A 66 22.80 -5.86 -0.80
N MET A 67 22.35 -4.65 -1.11
CA MET A 67 21.38 -3.93 -0.30
C MET A 67 19.99 -4.60 -0.33
N GLU A 68 19.55 -5.09 -1.50
CA GLU A 68 18.30 -5.86 -1.58
C GLU A 68 18.36 -7.13 -0.72
N THR A 69 19.49 -7.82 -0.71
CA THR A 69 19.69 -9.01 0.11
C THR A 69 19.59 -8.67 1.59
N ALA A 70 20.28 -7.63 2.05
CA ALA A 70 20.27 -7.18 3.44
C ALA A 70 18.86 -6.71 3.87
N TYR A 71 18.19 -5.91 3.02
CA TYR A 71 16.82 -5.47 3.27
C TYR A 71 15.87 -6.66 3.49
N ARG A 72 15.89 -7.63 2.53
CA ARG A 72 15.00 -8.78 2.56
C ARG A 72 15.27 -9.69 3.74
N ALA A 73 16.54 -9.91 4.09
CA ALA A 73 16.93 -10.70 5.26
C ALA A 73 16.39 -10.05 6.55
N PHE A 74 16.65 -8.75 6.74
CA PHE A 74 16.17 -8.02 7.92
C PHE A 74 14.64 -8.03 8.02
N TYR A 75 13.96 -7.77 6.89
CA TYR A 75 12.49 -7.79 6.84
C TYR A 75 11.94 -9.17 7.22
N ALA A 76 12.49 -10.24 6.65
CA ALA A 76 12.02 -11.61 6.91
C ALA A 76 12.24 -12.04 8.37
N ASP A 77 13.36 -11.64 8.97
CA ASP A 77 13.68 -11.95 10.38
C ASP A 77 12.79 -11.22 11.40
N HIS A 78 12.07 -10.16 10.98
CA HIS A 78 11.26 -9.32 11.87
C HIS A 78 9.81 -9.16 11.40
N VAL A 79 9.36 -9.94 10.43
CA VAL A 79 8.02 -9.83 9.84
C VAL A 79 6.90 -10.08 10.85
N ASP A 80 7.18 -10.82 11.92
CA ASP A 80 6.28 -11.10 13.05
C ASP A 80 5.92 -9.86 13.88
N GLN A 81 6.65 -8.75 13.71
CA GLN A 81 6.35 -7.46 14.34
C GLN A 81 5.23 -6.68 13.66
N ILE A 82 4.80 -7.12 12.47
CA ILE A 82 3.72 -6.49 11.73
C ILE A 82 2.39 -6.83 12.39
N ALA A 83 1.54 -5.81 12.53
CA ALA A 83 0.13 -5.96 12.89
C ALA A 83 -0.74 -5.26 11.85
N GLY A 84 -2.03 -5.56 11.80
CA GLY A 84 -3.02 -4.76 11.07
C GLY A 84 -3.28 -3.43 11.76
N TYR A 85 -3.68 -2.43 11.00
CA TYR A 85 -4.24 -1.23 11.61
C TYR A 85 -5.57 -1.56 12.30
N PRO A 86 -5.87 -0.92 13.45
CA PRO A 86 -7.10 -1.18 14.19
C PRO A 86 -8.35 -0.98 13.32
N GLY A 87 -9.29 -1.94 13.38
CA GLY A 87 -10.56 -1.88 12.66
C GLY A 87 -10.51 -2.33 11.20
N MET A 88 -9.33 -2.63 10.64
CA MET A 88 -9.23 -3.07 9.23
C MET A 88 -9.88 -4.43 8.96
N PRO A 89 -9.67 -5.48 9.78
CA PRO A 89 -10.37 -6.75 9.58
C PRO A 89 -11.88 -6.61 9.62
N GLU A 90 -12.40 -5.81 10.55
CA GLU A 90 -13.83 -5.55 10.74
C GLU A 90 -14.40 -4.78 9.53
N LEU A 91 -13.69 -3.76 9.05
CA LEU A 91 -14.06 -3.02 7.85
C LEU A 91 -14.12 -3.93 6.62
N LEU A 92 -13.11 -4.78 6.41
CA LEU A 92 -13.09 -5.72 5.29
C LEU A 92 -14.26 -6.71 5.36
N ALA A 93 -14.61 -7.19 6.55
CA ALA A 93 -15.78 -8.03 6.75
C ALA A 93 -17.08 -7.27 6.39
N SER A 94 -17.24 -6.01 6.85
CA SER A 94 -18.39 -5.17 6.52
C SER A 94 -18.53 -4.92 5.01
N LEU A 95 -17.41 -4.68 4.31
CA LEU A 95 -17.41 -4.52 2.86
C LEU A 95 -17.83 -5.80 2.13
N ASN A 96 -17.30 -6.94 2.56
CA ASN A 96 -17.67 -8.24 1.99
C ASN A 96 -19.14 -8.55 2.22
N ASP A 97 -19.68 -8.28 3.41
CA ASP A 97 -21.10 -8.47 3.76
C ASP A 97 -22.01 -7.53 2.94
N ALA A 98 -21.51 -6.35 2.59
CA ALA A 98 -22.21 -5.42 1.71
C ALA A 98 -22.11 -5.81 0.21
N GLY A 99 -21.32 -6.81 -0.14
CA GLY A 99 -21.14 -7.30 -1.50
C GLY A 99 -20.10 -6.54 -2.32
N ALA A 100 -19.20 -5.77 -1.68
CA ALA A 100 -18.07 -5.13 -2.37
C ALA A 100 -17.04 -6.17 -2.82
N VAL A 101 -16.47 -5.97 -3.99
CA VAL A 101 -15.26 -6.68 -4.41
C VAL A 101 -14.06 -5.95 -3.82
N THR A 102 -13.27 -6.63 -3.01
CA THR A 102 -12.08 -6.03 -2.37
C THR A 102 -10.79 -6.64 -2.89
N GLY A 103 -9.73 -5.84 -3.01
CA GLY A 103 -8.45 -6.33 -3.49
C GLY A 103 -7.26 -5.48 -3.03
N VAL A 104 -6.10 -6.13 -2.83
CA VAL A 104 -4.82 -5.47 -2.54
C VAL A 104 -4.04 -5.25 -3.82
N VAL A 105 -3.51 -4.03 -4.02
CA VAL A 105 -2.58 -3.69 -5.09
C VAL A 105 -1.36 -2.99 -4.46
N THR A 106 -0.21 -3.65 -4.47
CA THR A 106 0.97 -3.22 -3.70
C THR A 106 2.26 -3.19 -4.54
N ALA A 107 3.21 -2.33 -4.16
CA ALA A 107 4.57 -2.30 -4.70
C ALA A 107 5.47 -3.43 -4.14
N LYS A 108 4.94 -4.27 -3.23
CA LYS A 108 5.65 -5.45 -2.70
C LYS A 108 5.62 -6.62 -3.68
N ARG A 109 6.64 -7.47 -3.60
CA ARG A 109 6.61 -8.78 -4.24
C ARG A 109 5.51 -9.64 -3.65
N ARG A 110 4.88 -10.45 -4.48
CA ARG A 110 3.74 -11.31 -4.12
C ARG A 110 4.00 -12.16 -2.90
N GLU A 111 5.13 -12.86 -2.84
CA GLU A 111 5.49 -13.71 -1.70
C GLU A 111 5.56 -12.93 -0.37
N VAL A 112 6.13 -11.71 -0.40
CA VAL A 112 6.27 -10.85 0.78
C VAL A 112 4.93 -10.23 1.16
N ALA A 113 4.12 -9.82 0.16
CA ALA A 113 2.79 -9.28 0.37
C ALA A 113 1.87 -10.29 1.09
N LEU A 114 1.86 -11.55 0.66
CA LEU A 114 1.04 -12.61 1.29
C LEU A 114 1.44 -12.85 2.76
N VAL A 115 2.75 -12.83 3.06
CA VAL A 115 3.21 -12.93 4.46
C VAL A 115 2.78 -11.70 5.25
N THR A 116 2.92 -10.49 4.68
CA THR A 116 2.49 -9.24 5.32
C THR A 116 0.97 -9.24 5.60
N MET A 117 0.14 -9.66 4.65
CA MET A 117 -1.31 -9.78 4.81
C MET A 117 -1.69 -10.75 5.95
N ARG A 118 -0.96 -11.86 6.07
CA ARG A 118 -1.15 -12.84 7.16
C ARG A 118 -0.85 -12.19 8.52
N GLN A 119 0.29 -11.51 8.64
CA GLN A 119 0.69 -10.84 9.88
C GLN A 119 -0.27 -9.70 10.24
N ALA A 120 -0.79 -8.98 9.24
CA ALA A 120 -1.79 -7.94 9.42
C ALA A 120 -3.19 -8.49 9.79
N GLY A 121 -3.41 -9.81 9.75
CA GLY A 121 -4.69 -10.43 10.07
C GLY A 121 -5.78 -10.22 9.01
N VAL A 122 -5.40 -9.90 7.77
CA VAL A 122 -6.33 -9.66 6.66
C VAL A 122 -6.33 -10.80 5.63
N GLU A 123 -5.50 -11.84 5.82
CA GLU A 123 -5.49 -13.04 4.98
C GLU A 123 -6.86 -13.72 5.01
N GLY A 124 -7.42 -14.04 3.84
CA GLY A 124 -8.75 -14.63 3.71
C GLY A 124 -9.92 -13.64 3.76
N LEU A 125 -9.69 -12.39 4.13
CA LEU A 125 -10.69 -11.32 4.08
C LEU A 125 -10.62 -10.51 2.79
N ILE A 126 -9.45 -10.46 2.16
CA ILE A 126 -9.18 -9.70 0.94
C ILE A 126 -8.18 -10.46 0.06
N GLU A 127 -8.31 -10.36 -1.27
CA GLU A 127 -7.41 -11.00 -2.21
C GLU A 127 -6.24 -10.09 -2.61
N LEU A 128 -5.05 -10.68 -2.87
CA LEU A 128 -3.93 -9.99 -3.51
C LEU A 128 -4.15 -9.97 -5.03
N VAL A 129 -4.67 -8.86 -5.52
CA VAL A 129 -5.01 -8.67 -6.94
C VAL A 129 -3.80 -8.25 -7.76
N GLY A 130 -2.99 -7.31 -7.24
CA GLY A 130 -1.79 -6.80 -7.90
C GLY A 130 -0.57 -6.79 -6.99
N ALA A 131 0.56 -7.28 -7.49
CA ALA A 131 1.87 -7.26 -6.82
C ALA A 131 2.93 -6.65 -7.74
N MET A 132 4.12 -6.37 -7.21
CA MET A 132 5.21 -5.71 -7.94
C MET A 132 5.52 -6.39 -9.29
N GLU A 133 5.46 -7.73 -9.35
CA GLU A 133 5.84 -8.48 -10.55
C GLU A 133 4.78 -8.47 -11.66
N ASP A 134 3.58 -8.00 -11.38
CA ASP A 134 2.45 -8.13 -12.31
C ASP A 134 2.46 -7.04 -13.41
N THR A 135 3.22 -5.95 -13.22
CA THR A 135 3.31 -4.82 -14.16
C THR A 135 4.73 -4.32 -14.34
N ALA A 136 5.00 -3.72 -15.49
CA ALA A 136 6.32 -3.15 -15.79
C ALA A 136 6.52 -1.78 -15.13
N ALA A 137 5.48 -0.95 -15.10
CA ALA A 137 5.48 0.30 -14.36
C ALA A 137 4.87 0.10 -12.96
N HIS A 138 5.19 1.03 -12.05
CA HIS A 138 4.75 0.98 -10.67
C HIS A 138 4.26 2.36 -10.23
N LYS A 139 3.42 2.42 -9.18
CA LYS A 139 2.93 3.69 -8.62
C LYS A 139 4.07 4.72 -8.50
N PRO A 140 3.90 5.96 -8.91
CA PRO A 140 2.66 6.66 -9.24
C PRO A 140 2.13 6.46 -10.67
N ASP A 141 2.71 5.55 -11.48
CA ASP A 141 2.13 5.15 -12.77
C ASP A 141 0.80 4.40 -12.54
N PRO A 142 -0.24 4.63 -13.37
CA PRO A 142 -1.54 3.99 -13.20
C PRO A 142 -1.56 2.51 -13.58
N GLU A 143 -0.54 1.98 -14.26
CA GLU A 143 -0.53 0.62 -14.80
C GLU A 143 -0.92 -0.45 -13.78
N PRO A 144 -0.42 -0.47 -12.51
CA PRO A 144 -0.80 -1.47 -11.53
C PRO A 144 -2.30 -1.46 -11.20
N LEU A 145 -2.90 -0.28 -11.11
CA LEU A 145 -4.32 -0.12 -10.78
C LEU A 145 -5.21 -0.48 -11.97
N LEU A 146 -4.82 -0.09 -13.17
CA LEU A 146 -5.51 -0.46 -14.41
C LEU A 146 -5.45 -1.97 -14.66
N ALA A 147 -4.30 -2.61 -14.39
CA ALA A 147 -4.15 -4.06 -14.48
C ALA A 147 -5.05 -4.79 -13.46
N ALA A 148 -5.16 -4.26 -12.24
CA ALA A 148 -6.05 -4.80 -11.21
C ALA A 148 -7.53 -4.68 -11.63
N ALA A 149 -7.97 -3.52 -12.13
CA ALA A 149 -9.32 -3.32 -12.63
C ALA A 149 -9.65 -4.27 -13.80
N ALA A 150 -8.73 -4.41 -14.75
CA ALA A 150 -8.87 -5.34 -15.87
C ALA A 150 -8.96 -6.80 -15.42
N LYS A 151 -8.17 -7.21 -14.41
CA LYS A 151 -8.23 -8.56 -13.84
C LYS A 151 -9.56 -8.86 -13.15
N LEU A 152 -10.19 -7.83 -12.58
CA LEU A 152 -11.50 -7.93 -11.93
C LEU A 152 -12.67 -7.70 -12.90
N ASP A 153 -12.38 -7.46 -14.19
CA ASP A 153 -13.38 -7.16 -15.24
C ASP A 153 -14.28 -5.97 -14.86
N VAL A 154 -13.67 -4.88 -14.36
CA VAL A 154 -14.35 -3.66 -13.91
C VAL A 154 -13.76 -2.43 -14.57
N ALA A 155 -14.60 -1.44 -14.89
CA ALA A 155 -14.15 -0.15 -15.37
C ALA A 155 -13.52 0.67 -14.21
N PRO A 156 -12.38 1.38 -14.45
CA PRO A 156 -11.69 2.13 -13.39
C PRO A 156 -12.57 3.12 -12.62
N GLU A 157 -13.52 3.77 -13.28
CA GLU A 157 -14.46 4.70 -12.66
C GLU A 157 -15.41 4.07 -11.64
N ASN A 158 -15.54 2.75 -11.63
CA ASN A 158 -16.29 1.99 -10.63
C ASN A 158 -15.43 1.49 -9.47
N CYS A 159 -14.16 1.88 -9.45
CA CYS A 159 -13.22 1.53 -8.41
C CYS A 159 -12.89 2.74 -7.53
N VAL A 160 -12.67 2.49 -6.25
CA VAL A 160 -11.96 3.41 -5.35
C VAL A 160 -10.66 2.77 -4.91
N TYR A 161 -9.59 3.54 -4.89
CA TYR A 161 -8.31 3.13 -4.33
C TYR A 161 -8.09 3.79 -2.97
N VAL A 162 -7.69 3.00 -1.99
CA VAL A 162 -7.39 3.45 -0.62
C VAL A 162 -5.89 3.30 -0.39
N GLY A 163 -5.21 4.38 -0.05
CA GLY A 163 -3.77 4.37 0.17
C GLY A 163 -3.31 5.50 1.08
N ASP A 164 -2.08 5.41 1.57
CA ASP A 164 -1.51 6.33 2.55
C ASP A 164 -0.41 7.24 1.99
N ALA A 165 0.07 6.99 0.76
CA ALA A 165 1.19 7.72 0.18
C ALA A 165 0.77 8.59 -1.01
N THR A 166 1.58 9.60 -1.31
CA THR A 166 1.36 10.47 -2.49
C THR A 166 1.35 9.68 -3.80
N HIS A 167 2.14 8.61 -3.89
CA HIS A 167 2.17 7.70 -5.04
C HIS A 167 0.83 7.00 -5.28
N ASP A 168 0.08 6.69 -4.22
CA ASP A 168 -1.24 6.07 -4.29
C ASP A 168 -2.25 7.02 -4.90
N VAL A 169 -2.30 8.25 -4.35
CA VAL A 169 -3.21 9.29 -4.84
C VAL A 169 -2.94 9.61 -6.30
N MET A 170 -1.67 9.76 -6.67
CA MET A 170 -1.29 10.06 -8.05
C MET A 170 -1.65 8.92 -9.01
N ALA A 171 -1.37 7.66 -8.63
CA ALA A 171 -1.69 6.49 -9.44
C ALA A 171 -3.20 6.32 -9.64
N ALA A 172 -4.00 6.46 -8.58
CA ALA A 172 -5.45 6.36 -8.64
C ALA A 172 -6.07 7.42 -9.56
N LYS A 173 -5.66 8.69 -9.40
CA LYS A 173 -6.13 9.78 -10.27
C LYS A 173 -5.74 9.56 -11.73
N ALA A 174 -4.50 9.13 -11.99
CA ALA A 174 -4.05 8.83 -13.34
C ALA A 174 -4.79 7.63 -13.96
N ALA A 175 -5.24 6.67 -13.13
CA ALA A 175 -6.07 5.54 -13.55
C ALA A 175 -7.54 5.90 -13.78
N GLY A 176 -7.99 7.11 -13.40
CA GLY A 176 -9.40 7.51 -13.43
C GLY A 176 -10.26 6.84 -12.35
N MET A 177 -9.64 6.40 -11.26
CA MET A 177 -10.30 5.86 -10.09
C MET A 177 -10.56 6.97 -9.06
N ALA A 178 -11.61 6.82 -8.24
CA ALA A 178 -11.73 7.57 -7.02
C ALA A 178 -10.58 7.21 -6.06
N VAL A 179 -10.21 8.13 -5.15
CA VAL A 179 -9.14 7.87 -4.17
C VAL A 179 -9.46 8.40 -2.79
N ILE A 180 -9.31 7.56 -1.80
CA ILE A 180 -9.38 7.92 -0.38
C ILE A 180 -7.98 7.82 0.20
N ALA A 181 -7.45 8.95 0.71
CA ALA A 181 -6.18 8.98 1.40
C ALA A 181 -6.38 8.70 2.89
N VAL A 182 -5.59 7.78 3.45
CA VAL A 182 -5.57 7.51 4.87
C VAL A 182 -4.37 8.21 5.51
N THR A 183 -4.55 8.78 6.73
CA THR A 183 -3.53 9.62 7.37
C THR A 183 -2.74 8.91 8.48
N TRP A 184 -2.98 7.64 8.72
CA TRP A 184 -2.26 6.84 9.73
C TRP A 184 -0.97 6.17 9.20
N GLY A 185 -0.70 6.27 7.89
CA GLY A 185 0.44 5.64 7.23
C GLY A 185 1.69 6.53 7.13
N ALA A 186 2.42 6.40 6.03
CA ALA A 186 3.69 7.08 5.79
C ALA A 186 3.55 8.50 5.22
N GLY A 187 2.41 8.82 4.59
CA GLY A 187 2.20 10.08 3.89
C GLY A 187 2.11 11.27 4.83
N VAL A 188 2.62 12.42 4.37
CA VAL A 188 2.47 13.70 5.05
C VAL A 188 1.12 14.28 4.69
N GLU A 189 0.28 14.55 5.68
CA GLU A 189 -1.11 14.99 5.50
C GLU A 189 -1.24 16.19 4.55
N ALA A 190 -0.40 17.21 4.73
CA ALA A 190 -0.42 18.39 3.85
C ALA A 190 -0.04 18.07 2.38
N GLU A 191 0.83 17.07 2.16
CA GLU A 191 1.20 16.64 0.80
C GLU A 191 0.06 15.82 0.17
N LEU A 192 -0.64 15.00 0.96
CA LEU A 192 -1.82 14.25 0.51
C LEU A 192 -2.96 15.21 0.18
N GLU A 193 -3.24 16.20 1.06
CA GLU A 193 -4.27 17.23 0.85
C GLU A 193 -4.00 18.04 -0.43
N ALA A 194 -2.74 18.40 -0.69
CA ALA A 194 -2.36 19.16 -1.90
C ALA A 194 -2.64 18.39 -3.21
N LEU A 195 -2.73 17.05 -3.16
CA LEU A 195 -3.14 16.21 -4.29
C LEU A 195 -4.65 16.12 -4.44
N ALA A 196 -5.43 16.71 -3.52
CA ALA A 196 -6.89 16.74 -3.53
C ALA A 196 -7.53 15.36 -3.77
N PRO A 197 -7.33 14.35 -2.89
CA PRO A 197 -8.05 13.08 -2.96
C PRO A 197 -9.56 13.33 -2.78
N ASP A 198 -10.41 12.38 -3.15
CA ASP A 198 -11.86 12.50 -3.00
C ASP A 198 -12.29 12.53 -1.52
N ALA A 199 -11.53 11.86 -0.65
CA ALA A 199 -11.66 11.97 0.80
C ALA A 199 -10.30 11.76 1.49
N MET A 200 -10.17 12.30 2.71
CA MET A 200 -9.09 11.99 3.65
C MET A 200 -9.71 11.50 4.96
N VAL A 201 -9.18 10.42 5.51
CA VAL A 201 -9.72 9.79 6.72
C VAL A 201 -8.59 9.41 7.68
N SER A 202 -8.87 9.48 8.99
CA SER A 202 -7.87 9.25 10.03
C SER A 202 -8.06 7.94 10.83
N ASP A 203 -9.14 7.21 10.57
CA ASP A 203 -9.43 5.92 11.21
C ASP A 203 -10.36 5.04 10.34
N ALA A 204 -10.45 3.76 10.72
CA ALA A 204 -11.26 2.78 10.03
C ALA A 204 -12.77 3.10 10.01
N ALA A 205 -13.29 3.74 11.06
CA ALA A 205 -14.71 4.07 11.14
C ALA A 205 -15.08 5.17 10.14
N GLN A 206 -14.21 6.18 9.97
CA GLN A 206 -14.39 7.20 8.93
C GLN A 206 -14.28 6.59 7.53
N LEU A 207 -13.33 5.66 7.34
CA LEU A 207 -13.18 4.97 6.06
C LEU A 207 -14.42 4.13 5.73
N GLU A 208 -14.94 3.37 6.70
CA GLU A 208 -16.18 2.60 6.55
C GLU A 208 -17.35 3.52 6.18
N HIS A 209 -17.46 4.65 6.85
CA HIS A 209 -18.51 5.64 6.56
C HIS A 209 -18.44 6.16 5.11
N CYS A 210 -17.23 6.47 4.61
CA CYS A 210 -17.04 6.91 3.23
C CYS A 210 -17.38 5.84 2.20
N LEU A 211 -17.15 4.56 2.52
CA LEU A 211 -17.33 3.45 1.57
C LEU A 211 -18.76 2.91 1.54
N LEU A 212 -19.50 2.99 2.68
CA LEU A 212 -20.79 2.33 2.87
C LEU A 212 -21.99 3.28 3.07
N ASN A 213 -21.80 4.60 3.04
CA ASN A 213 -22.85 5.60 3.24
C ASN A 213 -22.78 6.71 2.22
#